data_e61c5edf937ae29cecf70881596ad07a
#
_entry.id   e61c5edf937ae29cecf70881596ad07a
#
_cell.length_a   1.000
_cell.length_b   1.000
_cell.length_c   1.000
_cell.angle_alpha   90.00
_cell.angle_beta   90.00
_cell.angle_gamma   90.00
#
_symmetry.space_group_name_H-M   'P 1'
#
loop_
_entity.id
_entity.type
_entity.pdbx_description
1 polymer ?
#
loop_
_entity_poly.entity_id
_entity_poly.type
_entity_poly.pdbx_seq_one_letter_code
_entity_poly.pdbx_strand_id
1 'polypeptide(L)'
;MITLLFYSGECMEISNTYQCTTEVMKSKFIAILFPIDDPDLFKKELAKIQKEHSKARHVVYAYRIDNKTKSCDDREPKGTAGRPLLELLLKKDLNKVALVVVRYFGGTLLGAGRLLRTYVQSGVNVLKEASIE
;
A
#
# COMPACT_ATOMS: atom_id res chain seq x y z
N MET A 1 -1.47 15.50 15.18
CA MET A 1 -0.68 15.69 13.94
C MET A 1 -1.57 16.23 12.84
N ILE A 2 -1.13 17.25 12.16
CA ILE A 2 -1.89 17.84 11.05
C ILE A 2 -1.59 17.03 9.78
N THR A 3 -2.63 16.51 9.17
CA THR A 3 -2.53 15.84 7.87
C THR A 3 -2.63 16.88 6.78
N LEU A 4 -1.62 16.94 5.92
CA LEU A 4 -1.61 17.85 4.79
C LEU A 4 -2.14 17.13 3.56
N LEU A 5 -3.32 17.55 3.13
CA LEU A 5 -3.95 17.11 1.89
C LEU A 5 -4.11 18.32 0.98
N PHE A 6 -3.83 18.11 -0.29
CA PHE A 6 -4.06 19.15 -1.28
C PHE A 6 -4.49 18.53 -2.60
N TYR A 7 -5.10 19.37 -3.44
CA TYR A 7 -5.62 18.94 -4.72
C TYR A 7 -4.80 19.56 -5.85
N SER A 8 -4.49 18.73 -6.85
CA SER A 8 -3.88 19.17 -8.10
C SER A 8 -4.81 18.75 -9.23
N GLY A 9 -5.54 19.72 -9.80
CA GLY A 9 -6.61 19.42 -10.73
C GLY A 9 -7.76 18.70 -10.03
N GLU A 10 -8.09 17.49 -10.51
CA GLU A 10 -9.16 16.67 -9.94
C GLU A 10 -8.67 15.63 -8.95
N CYS A 11 -7.34 15.54 -8.74
CA CYS A 11 -6.74 14.54 -7.90
C CYS A 11 -6.28 15.12 -6.58
N MET A 12 -6.28 14.26 -5.55
CA MET A 12 -5.77 14.59 -4.23
C MET A 12 -4.35 14.08 -4.06
N GLU A 13 -3.49 14.86 -3.43
CA GLU A 13 -2.11 14.49 -3.14
C GLU A 13 -1.86 14.57 -1.64
N ILE A 14 -0.94 13.72 -1.15
CA ILE A 14 -0.49 13.74 0.25
C ILE A 14 0.93 14.28 0.31
N SER A 15 1.34 14.81 1.46
CA SER A 15 2.69 15.32 1.65
C SER A 15 3.46 14.60 2.75
N ASN A 16 2.83 13.68 3.47
CA ASN A 16 3.45 12.95 4.57
C ASN A 16 3.42 11.45 4.34
N THR A 17 4.26 10.71 5.07
CA THR A 17 4.25 9.26 5.09
C THR A 17 3.42 8.78 6.27
N TYR A 18 2.58 7.78 6.05
CA TYR A 18 1.73 7.17 7.06
C TYR A 18 1.97 5.67 7.11
N GLN A 19 1.82 5.10 8.28
CA GLN A 19 2.02 3.66 8.48
C GLN A 19 0.98 3.12 9.45
N CYS A 20 0.49 1.91 9.17
CA CYS A 20 -0.50 1.24 10.02
C CYS A 20 -0.30 -0.26 9.92
N THR A 21 -0.39 -0.96 11.06
CA THR A 21 -0.26 -2.41 11.11
C THR A 21 -1.62 -3.05 11.37
N THR A 22 -1.98 -4.03 10.54
CA THR A 22 -3.19 -4.85 10.69
C THR A 22 -2.76 -6.29 10.94
N GLU A 23 -3.33 -6.93 11.94
CA GLU A 23 -3.03 -8.32 12.25
C GLU A 23 -4.26 -9.19 12.05
N VAL A 24 -4.10 -10.29 11.29
CA VAL A 24 -5.16 -11.27 11.05
C VAL A 24 -4.57 -12.67 11.18
N MET A 25 -5.10 -13.47 12.10
CA MET A 25 -4.65 -14.84 12.35
C MET A 25 -3.12 -14.90 12.50
N LYS A 26 -2.56 -13.96 13.26
CA LYS A 26 -1.12 -13.79 13.54
C LYS A 26 -0.27 -13.36 12.34
N SER A 27 -0.82 -13.26 11.13
CA SER A 27 -0.14 -12.59 10.02
C SER A 27 -0.20 -11.09 10.25
N LYS A 28 0.93 -10.41 10.04
CA LYS A 28 1.02 -8.95 10.18
C LYS A 28 1.15 -8.29 8.83
N PHE A 29 0.34 -7.27 8.61
CA PHE A 29 0.30 -6.50 7.37
C PHE A 29 0.64 -5.06 7.72
N ILE A 30 1.84 -4.62 7.34
CA ILE A 30 2.32 -3.25 7.61
C ILE A 30 2.10 -2.44 6.35
N ALA A 31 1.11 -1.55 6.38
CA ALA A 31 0.80 -0.69 5.25
C ALA A 31 1.55 0.63 5.40
N ILE A 32 2.24 1.04 4.34
CA ILE A 32 3.02 2.27 4.29
C ILE A 32 2.53 3.07 3.08
N LEU A 33 1.98 4.25 3.36
CA LEU A 33 1.46 5.17 2.36
C LEU A 33 2.37 6.39 2.30
N PHE A 34 2.90 6.71 1.13
CA PHE A 34 3.85 7.83 1.02
C PHE A 34 3.74 8.55 -0.33
N PRO A 35 4.10 9.84 -0.36
CA PRO A 35 4.11 10.58 -1.61
C PRO A 35 5.29 10.14 -2.47
N ILE A 36 5.06 10.07 -3.78
CA ILE A 36 6.08 9.71 -4.76
C ILE A 36 5.73 10.36 -6.10
N ASP A 37 6.69 10.96 -6.77
CA ASP A 37 6.44 11.66 -8.03
C ASP A 37 7.25 11.11 -9.21
N ASP A 38 8.04 10.07 -8.99
CA ASP A 38 8.92 9.48 -10.00
C ASP A 38 9.03 7.97 -9.79
N PRO A 39 8.79 7.15 -10.83
CA PRO A 39 8.93 5.70 -10.73
C PRO A 39 10.32 5.23 -10.31
N ASP A 40 11.39 5.94 -10.69
CA ASP A 40 12.76 5.58 -10.30
C ASP A 40 13.00 5.83 -8.82
N LEU A 41 12.45 6.90 -8.27
CA LEU A 41 12.50 7.16 -6.83
C LEU A 41 11.69 6.10 -6.07
N PHE A 42 10.56 5.65 -6.64
CA PHE A 42 9.80 4.57 -6.04
C PHE A 42 10.64 3.30 -5.91
N LYS A 43 11.41 2.94 -6.94
CA LYS A 43 12.27 1.76 -6.89
C LYS A 43 13.28 1.85 -5.75
N LYS A 44 13.84 3.03 -5.51
CA LYS A 44 14.77 3.26 -4.40
C LYS A 44 14.08 3.11 -3.05
N GLU A 45 12.90 3.70 -2.88
CA GLU A 45 12.13 3.58 -1.64
C GLU A 45 11.69 2.13 -1.38
N LEU A 46 11.26 1.44 -2.43
CA LEU A 46 10.89 0.03 -2.34
C LEU A 46 12.08 -0.82 -1.89
N ALA A 47 13.27 -0.58 -2.45
CA ALA A 47 14.48 -1.31 -2.08
C ALA A 47 14.82 -1.11 -0.59
N LYS A 48 14.64 0.10 -0.07
CA LYS A 48 14.84 0.38 1.36
C LYS A 48 13.86 -0.40 2.23
N ILE A 49 12.58 -0.42 1.84
CA ILE A 49 11.55 -1.17 2.56
C ILE A 49 11.85 -2.66 2.54
N GLN A 50 12.23 -3.21 1.38
CA GLN A 50 12.58 -4.62 1.24
C GLN A 50 13.79 -4.99 2.10
N LYS A 51 14.78 -4.13 2.18
CA LYS A 51 15.97 -4.35 3.01
C LYS A 51 15.61 -4.30 4.50
N GLU A 52 14.81 -3.32 4.91
CA GLU A 52 14.36 -3.17 6.29
C GLU A 52 13.52 -4.37 6.73
N HIS A 53 12.71 -4.91 5.81
CA HIS A 53 11.82 -6.04 6.06
C HIS A 53 12.29 -7.30 5.34
N SER A 54 13.59 -7.61 5.40
CA SER A 54 14.18 -8.74 4.67
C SER A 54 13.59 -10.11 5.06
N LYS A 55 13.00 -10.21 6.25
CA LYS A 55 12.37 -11.45 6.73
C LYS A 55 10.88 -11.53 6.41
N ALA A 56 10.31 -10.53 5.77
CA ALA A 56 8.91 -10.55 5.40
C ALA A 56 8.66 -11.59 4.31
N ARG A 57 7.46 -12.19 4.30
CA ARG A 57 7.05 -13.16 3.30
C ARG A 57 6.81 -12.48 1.96
N HIS A 58 6.13 -11.34 1.97
CA HIS A 58 5.77 -10.59 0.76
C HIS A 58 5.87 -9.10 0.99
N VAL A 59 6.25 -8.36 -0.05
CA VAL A 59 6.22 -6.90 -0.08
C VAL A 59 5.40 -6.51 -1.31
N VAL A 60 4.13 -6.28 -1.09
CA VAL A 60 3.14 -5.99 -2.11
C VAL A 60 3.04 -4.48 -2.30
N TYR A 61 2.76 -4.02 -3.51
CA TYR A 61 2.66 -2.57 -3.69
C TYR A 61 1.77 -2.16 -4.86
N ALA A 62 1.39 -0.89 -4.83
CA ALA A 62 0.75 -0.20 -5.94
C ALA A 62 1.17 1.27 -5.90
N TYR A 63 1.24 1.91 -7.06
CA TYR A 63 1.43 3.36 -7.12
C TYR A 63 0.65 3.96 -8.28
N ARG A 64 0.36 5.25 -8.14
CA ARG A 64 -0.13 6.09 -9.22
C ARG A 64 0.69 7.36 -9.27
N ILE A 65 1.25 7.67 -10.43
CA ILE A 65 2.01 8.88 -10.69
C ILE A 65 1.49 9.45 -12.02
N ASP A 66 0.57 10.41 -11.92
CA ASP A 66 -0.16 10.97 -13.05
C ASP A 66 -0.91 9.88 -13.81
N ASN A 67 -0.58 9.58 -15.07
CA ASN A 67 -1.21 8.51 -15.84
C ASN A 67 -0.46 7.18 -15.75
N LYS A 68 0.61 7.11 -14.93
CA LYS A 68 1.38 5.89 -14.74
C LYS A 68 0.89 5.16 -13.50
N THR A 69 0.54 3.89 -13.66
CA THR A 69 0.12 3.05 -12.56
C THR A 69 0.91 1.75 -12.59
N LYS A 70 1.12 1.17 -11.41
CA LYS A 70 1.75 -0.14 -11.30
C LYS A 70 1.23 -0.84 -10.05
N SER A 71 1.13 -2.17 -10.13
CA SER A 71 0.82 -3.00 -8.97
C SER A 71 1.63 -4.28 -9.03
N CYS A 72 1.90 -4.87 -7.87
CA CYS A 72 2.68 -6.10 -7.77
C CYS A 72 2.15 -6.94 -6.60
N ASP A 73 1.83 -8.20 -6.89
CA ASP A 73 1.37 -9.16 -5.88
C ASP A 73 2.51 -9.79 -5.08
N ASP A 74 3.74 -9.65 -5.52
CA ASP A 74 4.93 -10.25 -4.89
C ASP A 74 4.70 -11.71 -4.50
N ARG A 75 4.27 -12.54 -5.44
CA ARG A 75 4.01 -13.98 -5.28
C ARG A 75 2.82 -14.34 -4.37
N GLU A 76 2.03 -13.37 -3.94
CA GLU A 76 0.72 -13.69 -3.41
C GLU A 76 -0.15 -14.21 -4.55
N PRO A 77 -1.25 -14.92 -4.28
CA PRO A 77 -2.14 -15.38 -5.36
C PRO A 77 -2.56 -14.22 -6.26
N LYS A 78 -2.58 -14.46 -7.57
CA LYS A 78 -2.83 -13.43 -8.57
C LYS A 78 -4.11 -12.64 -8.28
N GLY A 79 -3.98 -11.32 -8.28
CA GLY A 79 -5.11 -10.40 -8.10
C GLY A 79 -5.57 -10.22 -6.66
N THR A 80 -4.90 -10.82 -5.66
CA THR A 80 -5.35 -10.76 -4.27
C THR A 80 -4.70 -9.65 -3.45
N ALA A 81 -3.68 -8.98 -4.00
CA ALA A 81 -2.87 -8.06 -3.20
C ALA A 81 -2.61 -6.74 -3.90
N GLY A 82 -1.74 -6.69 -4.89
CA GLY A 82 -1.34 -5.43 -5.53
C GLY A 82 -2.48 -4.73 -6.26
N ARG A 83 -3.28 -5.48 -7.04
CA ARG A 83 -4.39 -4.91 -7.80
C ARG A 83 -5.45 -4.26 -6.90
N PRO A 84 -5.90 -4.90 -5.82
CA PRO A 84 -6.83 -4.26 -4.90
C PRO A 84 -6.29 -2.97 -4.29
N LEU A 85 -4.99 -2.90 -3.99
CA LEU A 85 -4.37 -1.67 -3.49
C LEU A 85 -4.40 -0.57 -4.54
N LEU A 86 -4.10 -0.89 -5.80
CA LEU A 86 -4.17 0.08 -6.88
C LEU A 86 -5.59 0.60 -7.07
N GLU A 87 -6.58 -0.28 -7.09
CA GLU A 87 -7.98 0.09 -7.21
C GLU A 87 -8.41 1.03 -6.09
N LEU A 88 -7.91 0.80 -4.88
CA LEU A 88 -8.18 1.67 -3.74
C LEU A 88 -7.63 3.08 -3.96
N LEU A 89 -6.41 3.20 -4.45
CA LEU A 89 -5.80 4.51 -4.76
C LEU A 89 -6.61 5.24 -5.84
N LEU A 90 -7.01 4.53 -6.90
CA LEU A 90 -7.78 5.11 -7.99
C LEU A 90 -9.19 5.54 -7.53
N LYS A 91 -9.84 4.71 -6.71
CA LYS A 91 -11.17 5.01 -6.16
C LYS A 91 -11.16 6.27 -5.30
N LYS A 92 -10.06 6.53 -4.60
CA LYS A 92 -9.90 7.71 -3.76
C LYS A 92 -9.34 8.92 -4.50
N ASP A 93 -9.14 8.82 -5.81
CA ASP A 93 -8.56 9.87 -6.64
C ASP A 93 -7.21 10.39 -6.11
N LEU A 94 -6.42 9.50 -5.52
CA LEU A 94 -5.09 9.83 -5.05
C LEU A 94 -4.09 9.82 -6.20
N ASN A 95 -3.21 10.80 -6.23
CA ASN A 95 -2.16 10.92 -7.23
C ASN A 95 -0.81 11.15 -6.57
N LYS A 96 0.25 10.81 -7.29
CA LYS A 96 1.64 10.93 -6.80
C LYS A 96 1.79 10.25 -5.44
N VAL A 97 1.36 9.00 -5.39
CA VAL A 97 1.25 8.24 -4.15
C VAL A 97 1.64 6.78 -4.39
N ALA A 98 2.28 6.19 -3.38
CA ALA A 98 2.56 4.76 -3.34
C ALA A 98 1.98 4.16 -2.07
N LEU A 99 1.50 2.93 -2.19
CA LEU A 99 1.00 2.15 -1.06
C LEU A 99 1.73 0.81 -1.09
N VAL A 100 2.53 0.55 -0.07
CA VAL A 100 3.28 -0.69 0.09
C VAL A 100 2.74 -1.42 1.31
N VAL A 101 2.49 -2.72 1.18
CA VAL A 101 2.06 -3.54 2.31
C VAL A 101 3.06 -4.69 2.48
N VAL A 102 3.72 -4.71 3.64
CA VAL A 102 4.68 -5.73 4.02
C VAL A 102 3.95 -6.78 4.86
N ARG A 103 4.02 -8.03 4.43
CA ARG A 103 3.34 -9.12 5.14
C ARG A 103 4.33 -10.07 5.79
N TYR A 104 4.12 -10.32 7.09
CA TYR A 104 4.80 -11.37 7.85
C TYR A 104 3.81 -12.51 8.09
N PHE A 105 4.20 -13.72 7.67
CA PHE A 105 3.35 -14.89 7.83
C PHE A 105 3.21 -15.29 9.31
N GLY A 106 1.98 -15.60 9.73
CA GLY A 106 1.67 -15.95 11.13
C GLY A 106 1.51 -17.44 11.40
N GLY A 107 1.88 -18.30 10.47
CA GLY A 107 1.79 -19.75 10.64
C GLY A 107 0.50 -20.38 10.15
N THR A 108 -0.50 -19.60 9.74
CA THR A 108 -1.78 -20.08 9.23
C THR A 108 -2.06 -19.51 7.86
N LEU A 109 -2.38 -20.37 6.91
CA LEU A 109 -2.78 -19.93 5.56
C LEU A 109 -4.14 -19.22 5.63
N LEU A 110 -4.23 -18.06 4.98
CA LEU A 110 -5.46 -17.28 5.00
C LEU A 110 -6.44 -17.66 3.88
N GLY A 111 -5.92 -18.16 2.76
CA GLY A 111 -6.72 -18.40 1.57
C GLY A 111 -6.95 -17.11 0.76
N ALA A 112 -7.23 -17.25 -0.55
CA ALA A 112 -7.30 -16.14 -1.47
C ALA A 112 -8.35 -15.07 -1.09
N GLY A 113 -9.53 -15.49 -0.68
CA GLY A 113 -10.60 -14.57 -0.30
C GLY A 113 -10.27 -13.71 0.91
N ARG A 114 -9.73 -14.34 1.96
CA ARG A 114 -9.35 -13.60 3.16
C ARG A 114 -8.12 -12.71 2.90
N LEU A 115 -7.18 -13.18 2.09
CA LEU A 115 -6.04 -12.36 1.67
C LEU A 115 -6.49 -11.07 0.99
N LEU A 116 -7.37 -11.19 -0.01
CA LEU A 116 -7.92 -10.04 -0.71
C LEU A 116 -8.53 -9.03 0.27
N ARG A 117 -9.42 -9.52 1.15
CA ARG A 117 -10.10 -8.67 2.13
C ARG A 117 -9.12 -8.02 3.09
N THR A 118 -8.07 -8.74 3.49
CA THR A 118 -7.08 -8.24 4.45
C THR A 118 -6.19 -7.18 3.82
N TYR A 119 -5.75 -7.37 2.58
CA TYR A 119 -4.98 -6.34 1.89
C TYR A 119 -5.80 -5.07 1.70
N VAL A 120 -7.07 -5.19 1.29
CA VAL A 120 -7.96 -4.03 1.18
C VAL A 120 -8.11 -3.34 2.54
N GLN A 121 -8.36 -4.11 3.59
CA GLN A 121 -8.53 -3.54 4.94
C GLN A 121 -7.26 -2.84 5.42
N SER A 122 -6.10 -3.42 5.15
CA SER A 122 -4.80 -2.83 5.49
C SER A 122 -4.64 -1.46 4.79
N GLY A 123 -5.00 -1.39 3.51
CA GLY A 123 -4.98 -0.13 2.76
C GLY A 123 -5.97 0.89 3.31
N VAL A 124 -7.20 0.46 3.61
CA VAL A 124 -8.22 1.33 4.20
C VAL A 124 -7.74 1.88 5.56
N ASN A 125 -7.12 1.05 6.37
CA ASN A 125 -6.64 1.47 7.69
C ASN A 125 -5.56 2.55 7.60
N VAL A 126 -4.60 2.41 6.69
CA VAL A 126 -3.56 3.44 6.53
C VAL A 126 -4.11 4.72 5.91
N LEU A 127 -5.11 4.61 5.04
CA LEU A 127 -5.79 5.79 4.51
C LEU A 127 -6.50 6.58 5.63
N LYS A 128 -7.09 5.87 6.59
CA LYS A 128 -7.69 6.52 7.76
C LYS A 128 -6.67 7.26 8.60
N GLU A 129 -5.45 6.71 8.74
CA GLU A 129 -4.35 7.41 9.42
C GLU A 129 -4.04 8.74 8.72
N ALA A 130 -4.20 8.79 7.41
CA ALA A 130 -4.00 9.99 6.60
C ALA A 130 -5.27 10.86 6.51
N SER A 131 -6.32 10.52 7.25
CA SER A 131 -7.64 11.19 7.23
C SER A 131 -8.31 11.14 5.85
N ILE A 132 -8.08 10.07 5.12
CA ILE A 132 -8.71 9.82 3.80
C ILE A 132 -9.78 8.74 3.98
N GLU A 133 -11.03 9.10 3.68
CA GLU A 133 -12.17 8.20 3.78
C GLU A 133 -12.82 7.88 2.45
#